data_b744bdbd6853992497af04528bf56699
#
_entry.id   b744bdbd6853992497af04528bf56699
#
_cell.length_a   1.000
_cell.length_b   1.000
_cell.length_c   1.000
_cell.angle_alpha   90.00
_cell.angle_beta   90.00
_cell.angle_gamma   90.00
#
_symmetry.space_group_name_H-M   'P 1'
#
loop_
_entity.id
_entity.type
_entity.pdbx_description
1 polymer ?
#
loop_
_entity_poly.entity_id
_entity_poly.type
_entity_poly.pdbx_seq_one_letter_code
_entity_poly.pdbx_strand_id
1 'polypeptide(L)'
;MARWSTGKIVGITFLCIFVLFMFSGGCFFIGLFSGSFGRTSYTLGDSVYEIRLEGVISAEKYSSLFGAKTVTPEEIISQLDEAGKNPNVKAILLRVNSPGGSPAASQEIFEEIRKIEKPVVVSVSDTCASGAYYVASAADRIIANRSSSVGSIGVIMQIPNYEDLYEKLGLKYTTIKQGKYKDVGSPDRPLTKEEMKLLEAQLKEIYRQFISDVAEARSMDVSEVEKLATGWVFLGTEALKLGLIDDIGNYKDAINIAAELGGIKGEPNVIRQKISYSLMDLILGYYLNSAIGKIF
;
A
#
# COMPACT_ATOMS: atom_id res chain seq x y z
N MET A 1 71.24 -19.09 19.30
CA MET A 1 69.86 -19.05 18.77
C MET A 1 68.88 -19.38 19.90
N ALA A 2 68.12 -18.41 20.37
CA ALA A 2 67.18 -18.62 21.47
C ALA A 2 65.94 -19.40 20.96
N ARG A 3 65.76 -20.64 21.43
CA ARG A 3 64.55 -21.47 21.18
C ARG A 3 63.39 -20.91 22.02
N TRP A 4 62.38 -20.39 21.38
CA TRP A 4 61.14 -19.98 22.05
C TRP A 4 60.41 -21.20 22.57
N SER A 5 59.92 -21.14 23.80
CA SER A 5 59.11 -22.23 24.35
C SER A 5 57.77 -22.34 23.62
N THR A 6 57.28 -23.53 23.43
CA THR A 6 56.02 -23.82 22.72
C THR A 6 54.83 -23.01 23.26
N GLY A 7 54.82 -22.73 24.58
CA GLY A 7 53.79 -21.90 25.22
C GLY A 7 53.82 -20.41 24.75
N LYS A 8 55.01 -19.86 24.48
CA LYS A 8 55.14 -18.48 23.95
C LYS A 8 54.66 -18.40 22.50
N ILE A 9 54.96 -19.41 21.69
CA ILE A 9 54.50 -19.48 20.28
C ILE A 9 52.98 -19.58 20.23
N VAL A 10 52.35 -20.47 21.03
CA VAL A 10 50.90 -20.61 21.12
C VAL A 10 50.22 -19.32 21.57
N GLY A 11 50.78 -18.65 22.60
CA GLY A 11 50.21 -17.37 23.09
C GLY A 11 50.28 -16.25 22.04
N ILE A 12 51.35 -16.11 21.27
CA ILE A 12 51.50 -15.13 20.21
C ILE A 12 50.53 -15.42 19.05
N THR A 13 50.35 -16.70 18.69
CA THR A 13 49.42 -17.12 17.63
C THR A 13 47.97 -16.80 18.02
N PHE A 14 47.59 -17.09 19.26
CA PHE A 14 46.25 -16.72 19.78
C PHE A 14 46.06 -15.19 19.80
N LEU A 15 47.05 -14.41 20.21
CA LEU A 15 46.99 -12.96 20.21
C LEU A 15 46.85 -12.39 18.78
N CYS A 16 47.58 -12.92 17.81
CA CYS A 16 47.50 -12.53 16.41
C CYS A 16 46.11 -12.86 15.81
N ILE A 17 45.56 -14.05 16.12
CA ILE A 17 44.20 -14.40 15.66
C ILE A 17 43.17 -13.50 16.32
N PHE A 18 43.29 -13.19 17.61
CA PHE A 18 42.36 -12.30 18.31
C PHE A 18 42.42 -10.87 17.75
N VAL A 19 43.61 -10.36 17.45
CA VAL A 19 43.80 -9.03 16.84
C VAL A 19 43.25 -9.01 15.41
N LEU A 20 43.45 -10.05 14.61
CA LEU A 20 42.85 -10.19 13.27
C LEU A 20 41.33 -10.25 13.34
N PHE A 21 40.76 -10.94 14.34
CA PHE A 21 39.32 -11.00 14.57
C PHE A 21 38.73 -9.65 15.00
N MET A 22 39.45 -8.90 15.86
CA MET A 22 39.08 -7.54 16.25
C MET A 22 39.16 -6.55 15.08
N PHE A 23 40.18 -6.65 14.22
CA PHE A 23 40.30 -5.80 13.03
C PHE A 23 39.27 -6.17 11.94
N SER A 24 39.02 -7.45 11.68
CA SER A 24 37.99 -7.89 10.73
C SER A 24 36.58 -7.60 11.23
N GLY A 25 36.31 -7.77 12.53
CA GLY A 25 35.05 -7.40 13.18
C GLY A 25 34.83 -5.89 13.20
N GLY A 26 35.88 -5.09 13.45
CA GLY A 26 35.80 -3.63 13.42
C GLY A 26 35.51 -3.07 12.03
N CYS A 27 36.13 -3.57 10.98
CA CYS A 27 35.81 -3.21 9.60
C CYS A 27 34.41 -3.67 9.17
N PHE A 28 33.97 -4.81 9.65
CA PHE A 28 32.61 -5.31 9.40
C PHE A 28 31.56 -4.45 10.13
N PHE A 29 31.81 -4.03 11.37
CA PHE A 29 30.92 -3.14 12.11
C PHE A 29 30.90 -1.71 11.55
N ILE A 30 32.01 -1.15 11.09
CA ILE A 30 32.07 0.17 10.44
C ILE A 30 31.33 0.12 9.10
N GLY A 31 31.41 -0.99 8.34
CA GLY A 31 30.63 -1.21 7.12
C GLY A 31 29.11 -1.31 7.37
N LEU A 32 28.70 -1.89 8.50
CA LEU A 32 27.29 -1.99 8.90
C LEU A 32 26.70 -0.65 9.39
N PHE A 33 27.50 0.20 10.03
CA PHE A 33 27.06 1.51 10.51
C PHE A 33 27.07 2.60 9.43
N SER A 34 27.92 2.50 8.42
CA SER A 34 27.98 3.47 7.31
C SER A 34 26.89 3.23 6.24
N GLY A 35 26.11 2.14 6.31
CA GLY A 35 25.02 1.83 5.39
C GLY A 35 23.67 2.48 5.70
N SER A 36 23.51 3.14 6.86
CA SER A 36 22.20 3.66 7.32
C SER A 36 22.02 5.17 7.17
N PHE A 37 22.95 5.89 6.57
CA PHE A 37 22.65 7.25 6.12
C PHE A 37 21.98 7.17 4.75
N GLY A 38 20.65 7.15 4.75
CA GLY A 38 19.85 7.35 3.55
C GLY A 38 20.27 8.66 2.86
N ARG A 39 21.17 8.56 1.90
CA ARG A 39 21.40 9.63 0.94
C ARG A 39 20.12 9.75 0.14
N THR A 40 19.26 10.69 0.52
CA THR A 40 18.29 11.26 -0.40
C THR A 40 19.09 11.73 -1.60
N SER A 41 18.97 11.03 -2.71
CA SER A 41 19.58 11.44 -3.97
C SER A 41 18.77 12.63 -4.44
N TYR A 42 19.14 13.83 -4.01
CA TYR A 42 18.61 15.06 -4.59
C TYR A 42 19.07 15.09 -6.04
N THR A 43 18.23 14.66 -6.94
CA THR A 43 18.40 14.91 -8.35
C THR A 43 18.26 16.41 -8.55
N LEU A 44 19.29 17.03 -9.10
CA LEU A 44 19.26 18.45 -9.48
C LEU A 44 18.25 18.60 -10.62
N GLY A 45 17.15 19.31 -10.37
CA GLY A 45 16.12 19.63 -11.38
C GLY A 45 14.71 19.30 -10.94
N ASP A 46 13.77 19.87 -11.67
CA ASP A 46 12.34 19.65 -11.48
C ASP A 46 11.98 18.18 -11.76
N SER A 47 11.12 17.60 -10.92
CA SER A 47 10.86 16.17 -10.93
C SER A 47 9.40 15.84 -10.62
N VAL A 48 8.98 14.67 -11.09
CA VAL A 48 7.75 13.98 -10.71
C VAL A 48 8.08 12.95 -9.62
N TYR A 49 7.35 12.98 -8.51
CA TYR A 49 7.53 12.01 -7.43
C TYR A 49 6.54 10.86 -7.57
N GLU A 50 7.05 9.64 -7.77
CA GLU A 50 6.20 8.45 -7.91
C GLU A 50 5.94 7.80 -6.57
N ILE A 51 4.66 7.67 -6.22
CA ILE A 51 4.14 6.91 -5.08
C ILE A 51 3.42 5.68 -5.61
N ARG A 52 3.58 4.53 -4.96
CA ARG A 52 2.93 3.29 -5.37
C ARG A 52 1.87 2.86 -4.37
N LEU A 53 0.62 2.79 -4.82
CA LEU A 53 -0.49 2.21 -4.09
C LEU A 53 -0.78 0.82 -4.70
N GLU A 54 -0.14 -0.21 -4.13
CA GLU A 54 -0.20 -1.58 -4.65
C GLU A 54 -0.63 -2.57 -3.57
N GLY A 55 -1.62 -3.40 -3.89
CA GLY A 55 -2.18 -4.41 -2.98
C GLY A 55 -3.40 -3.90 -2.20
N VAL A 56 -3.75 -4.57 -1.12
CA VAL A 56 -4.95 -4.27 -0.32
C VAL A 56 -4.68 -3.09 0.61
N ILE A 57 -5.59 -2.11 0.62
CA ILE A 57 -5.52 -0.97 1.56
C ILE A 57 -5.98 -1.45 2.94
N SER A 58 -5.12 -1.29 3.95
CA SER A 58 -5.39 -1.73 5.33
C SER A 58 -4.77 -0.77 6.32
N ALA A 59 -5.41 -0.60 7.49
CA ALA A 59 -4.83 0.17 8.59
C ALA A 59 -3.58 -0.48 9.18
N GLU A 60 -3.40 -1.80 8.98
CA GLU A 60 -2.24 -2.53 9.49
C GLU A 60 -1.52 -3.27 8.36
N LYS A 61 -0.20 -3.37 8.49
CA LYS A 61 0.62 -4.12 7.55
C LYS A 61 0.60 -5.62 7.90
N TYR A 62 -0.09 -6.40 7.10
CA TYR A 62 -0.05 -7.86 7.23
C TYR A 62 1.13 -8.42 6.44
N SER A 63 2.13 -8.92 7.17
CA SER A 63 3.24 -9.68 6.59
C SER A 63 2.88 -11.15 6.61
N SER A 64 2.40 -11.69 5.51
CA SER A 64 2.22 -13.14 5.32
C SER A 64 3.22 -13.65 4.30
N LEU A 65 3.88 -14.75 4.59
CA LEU A 65 4.80 -15.43 3.65
C LEU A 65 4.14 -15.77 2.29
N PHE A 66 2.81 -15.86 2.27
CA PHE A 66 2.00 -16.15 1.08
C PHE A 66 0.80 -15.19 0.93
N GLY A 67 0.76 -14.08 1.69
CA GLY A 67 -0.36 -13.15 1.72
C GLY A 67 -0.30 -12.09 0.63
N ALA A 68 -1.45 -11.51 0.34
CA ALA A 68 -1.55 -10.36 -0.55
C ALA A 68 -0.72 -9.19 0.00
N LYS A 69 -0.06 -8.44 -0.88
CA LYS A 69 0.63 -7.20 -0.53
C LYS A 69 -0.39 -6.23 0.08
N THR A 70 -0.04 -5.63 1.19
CA THR A 70 -0.85 -4.57 1.82
C THR A 70 -0.13 -3.24 1.75
N VAL A 71 -0.91 -2.16 1.70
CA VAL A 71 -0.43 -0.77 1.78
C VAL A 71 -1.22 -0.06 2.89
N THR A 72 -0.51 0.72 3.71
CA THR A 72 -1.14 1.45 4.81
C THR A 72 -1.23 2.95 4.52
N PRO A 73 -2.17 3.68 5.17
CA PRO A 73 -2.24 5.13 5.08
C PRO A 73 -0.91 5.79 5.43
N GLU A 74 -0.24 5.37 6.49
CA GLU A 74 1.03 5.96 6.94
C GLU A 74 2.12 5.87 5.87
N GLU A 75 2.19 4.74 5.12
CA GLU A 75 3.14 4.55 4.03
C GLU A 75 2.89 5.54 2.88
N ILE A 76 1.63 5.80 2.53
CA ILE A 76 1.26 6.72 1.45
C ILE A 76 1.39 8.17 1.92
N ILE A 77 0.86 8.50 3.08
CA ILE A 77 0.84 9.85 3.64
C ILE A 77 2.27 10.37 3.88
N SER A 78 3.16 9.51 4.41
CA SER A 78 4.55 9.91 4.61
C SER A 78 5.26 10.27 3.28
N GLN A 79 4.92 9.58 2.18
CA GLN A 79 5.45 9.87 0.86
C GLN A 79 4.82 11.14 0.25
N LEU A 80 3.51 11.35 0.46
CA LEU A 80 2.82 12.59 0.08
C LEU A 80 3.45 13.80 0.78
N ASP A 81 3.71 13.67 2.07
CA ASP A 81 4.38 14.68 2.89
C ASP A 81 5.80 14.99 2.40
N GLU A 82 6.60 13.95 2.12
CA GLU A 82 7.95 14.10 1.56
C GLU A 82 7.89 14.83 0.21
N ALA A 83 7.01 14.40 -0.68
CA ALA A 83 6.81 15.01 -1.99
C ALA A 83 6.31 16.46 -1.87
N GLY A 84 5.37 16.72 -0.97
CA GLY A 84 4.82 18.05 -0.72
C GLY A 84 5.88 19.05 -0.27
N LYS A 85 6.75 18.66 0.66
CA LYS A 85 7.81 19.49 1.24
C LYS A 85 9.04 19.69 0.33
N ASN A 86 9.23 18.83 -0.67
CA ASN A 86 10.40 18.91 -1.55
C ASN A 86 10.20 19.96 -2.66
N PRO A 87 10.96 21.07 -2.70
CA PRO A 87 10.78 22.13 -3.70
C PRO A 87 11.11 21.71 -5.15
N ASN A 88 11.89 20.64 -5.34
CA ASN A 88 12.23 20.10 -6.65
C ASN A 88 11.12 19.18 -7.20
N VAL A 89 10.19 18.72 -6.37
CA VAL A 89 9.01 17.98 -6.81
C VAL A 89 7.96 18.97 -7.28
N LYS A 90 7.55 18.85 -8.54
CA LYS A 90 6.55 19.73 -9.16
C LYS A 90 5.19 19.05 -9.35
N ALA A 91 5.17 17.73 -9.39
CA ALA A 91 3.96 16.94 -9.46
C ALA A 91 4.16 15.57 -8.79
N ILE A 92 3.07 14.94 -8.39
CA ILE A 92 3.05 13.61 -7.80
C ILE A 92 2.35 12.66 -8.78
N LEU A 93 2.96 11.50 -9.02
CA LEU A 93 2.38 10.40 -9.78
C LEU A 93 2.00 9.27 -8.82
N LEU A 94 0.73 9.05 -8.58
CA LEU A 94 0.24 7.91 -7.81
C LEU A 94 0.01 6.72 -8.74
N ARG A 95 0.92 5.74 -8.72
CA ARG A 95 0.80 4.50 -9.49
C ARG A 95 -0.07 3.50 -8.74
N VAL A 96 -1.26 3.18 -9.27
CA VAL A 96 -2.27 2.36 -8.60
C VAL A 96 -2.38 0.98 -9.22
N ASN A 97 -2.29 -0.06 -8.38
CA ASN A 97 -2.66 -1.44 -8.70
C ASN A 97 -3.25 -2.11 -7.45
N SER A 98 -4.52 -1.84 -7.17
CA SER A 98 -5.16 -2.21 -5.92
C SER A 98 -6.63 -2.56 -6.10
N PRO A 99 -7.12 -3.63 -5.44
CA PRO A 99 -8.54 -3.96 -5.38
C PRO A 99 -9.32 -3.09 -4.38
N GLY A 100 -8.65 -2.17 -3.66
CA GLY A 100 -9.21 -1.43 -2.54
C GLY A 100 -8.92 -2.09 -1.19
N GLY A 101 -9.81 -1.89 -0.23
CA GLY A 101 -9.63 -2.42 1.12
C GLY A 101 -10.48 -1.71 2.16
N SER A 102 -9.88 -1.41 3.33
CA SER A 102 -10.56 -0.74 4.44
C SER A 102 -11.12 0.63 4.06
N PRO A 103 -12.42 0.89 4.30
CA PRO A 103 -13.02 2.19 4.00
C PRO A 103 -12.33 3.35 4.73
N ALA A 104 -12.09 3.22 6.03
CA ALA A 104 -11.46 4.28 6.83
C ALA A 104 -10.02 4.57 6.37
N ALA A 105 -9.23 3.53 6.10
CA ALA A 105 -7.87 3.70 5.58
C ALA A 105 -7.85 4.36 4.19
N SER A 106 -8.84 4.05 3.34
CA SER A 106 -8.98 4.68 2.02
C SER A 106 -9.38 6.15 2.14
N GLN A 107 -10.29 6.46 3.06
CA GLN A 107 -10.73 7.83 3.33
C GLN A 107 -9.59 8.70 3.85
N GLU A 108 -8.77 8.18 4.75
CA GLU A 108 -7.60 8.90 5.28
C GLU A 108 -6.62 9.29 4.17
N ILE A 109 -6.31 8.37 3.25
CA ILE A 109 -5.45 8.68 2.10
C ILE A 109 -6.11 9.70 1.17
N PHE A 110 -7.41 9.55 0.87
CA PHE A 110 -8.19 10.46 0.05
C PHE A 110 -8.13 11.89 0.59
N GLU A 111 -8.36 12.07 1.88
CA GLU A 111 -8.35 13.38 2.53
C GLU A 111 -6.97 14.04 2.48
N GLU A 112 -5.90 13.27 2.63
CA GLU A 112 -4.54 13.80 2.55
C GLU A 112 -4.15 14.19 1.11
N ILE A 113 -4.56 13.43 0.09
CA ILE A 113 -4.34 13.82 -1.31
C ILE A 113 -5.00 15.17 -1.60
N ARG A 114 -6.21 15.41 -1.10
CA ARG A 114 -6.94 16.67 -1.31
C ARG A 114 -6.30 17.89 -0.65
N LYS A 115 -5.40 17.71 0.31
CA LYS A 115 -4.64 18.79 0.96
C LYS A 115 -3.36 19.16 0.21
N ILE A 116 -2.92 18.33 -0.73
CA ILE A 116 -1.69 18.56 -1.49
C ILE A 116 -1.90 19.70 -2.49
N GLU A 117 -1.01 20.69 -2.45
CA GLU A 117 -1.06 21.83 -3.38
C GLU A 117 -0.47 21.53 -4.77
N LYS A 118 0.35 20.49 -4.86
CA LYS A 118 0.99 20.07 -6.12
C LYS A 118 0.05 19.18 -6.92
N PRO A 119 0.09 19.25 -8.26
CA PRO A 119 -0.70 18.36 -9.08
C PRO A 119 -0.46 16.88 -8.74
N VAL A 120 -1.55 16.14 -8.53
CA VAL A 120 -1.55 14.70 -8.30
C VAL A 120 -2.19 14.00 -9.50
N VAL A 121 -1.43 13.13 -10.15
CA VAL A 121 -1.89 12.35 -11.30
C VAL A 121 -1.89 10.88 -10.94
N VAL A 122 -3.02 10.22 -11.16
CA VAL A 122 -3.13 8.76 -10.97
C VAL A 122 -2.82 8.05 -12.28
N SER A 123 -1.97 7.03 -12.21
CA SER A 123 -1.71 6.08 -13.30
C SER A 123 -2.19 4.71 -12.90
N VAL A 124 -3.30 4.26 -13.46
CA VAL A 124 -3.85 2.92 -13.20
C VAL A 124 -3.07 1.87 -13.96
N SER A 125 -2.62 0.81 -13.26
CA SER A 125 -2.05 -0.39 -13.87
C SER A 125 -3.17 -1.35 -14.31
N ASP A 126 -3.31 -2.47 -13.59
CA ASP A 126 -4.36 -3.43 -13.90
C ASP A 126 -5.69 -3.07 -13.22
N THR A 127 -5.61 -2.69 -11.93
CA THR A 127 -6.80 -2.51 -11.09
C THR A 127 -6.73 -1.23 -10.26
N CYS A 128 -7.84 -0.49 -10.26
CA CYS A 128 -8.12 0.64 -9.38
C CYS A 128 -9.59 0.55 -8.97
N ALA A 129 -9.89 -0.27 -7.96
CA ALA A 129 -11.24 -0.66 -7.61
C ALA A 129 -11.59 -0.37 -6.15
N SER A 130 -12.88 -0.13 -5.86
CA SER A 130 -13.39 0.09 -4.49
C SER A 130 -12.59 1.19 -3.75
N GLY A 131 -12.06 0.93 -2.57
CA GLY A 131 -11.25 1.90 -1.82
C GLY A 131 -10.07 2.50 -2.59
N ALA A 132 -9.50 1.76 -3.57
CA ALA A 132 -8.44 2.32 -4.43
C ALA A 132 -8.98 3.35 -5.42
N TYR A 133 -10.20 3.16 -5.95
CA TYR A 133 -10.86 4.17 -6.77
C TYR A 133 -11.27 5.38 -5.91
N TYR A 134 -11.71 5.15 -4.67
CA TYR A 134 -11.98 6.22 -3.72
C TYR A 134 -10.74 7.11 -3.55
N VAL A 135 -9.59 6.52 -3.26
CA VAL A 135 -8.31 7.25 -3.18
C VAL A 135 -7.98 7.97 -4.49
N ALA A 136 -8.11 7.28 -5.62
CA ALA A 136 -7.77 7.81 -6.93
C ALA A 136 -8.66 9.01 -7.33
N SER A 137 -9.93 9.02 -6.90
CA SER A 137 -10.87 10.09 -7.23
C SER A 137 -10.44 11.46 -6.68
N ALA A 138 -9.61 11.50 -5.62
CA ALA A 138 -9.06 12.73 -5.05
C ALA A 138 -8.02 13.43 -5.92
N ALA A 139 -7.49 12.75 -6.95
CA ALA A 139 -6.44 13.30 -7.82
C ALA A 139 -6.98 14.26 -8.87
N ASP A 140 -6.10 15.15 -9.37
CA ASP A 140 -6.44 16.10 -10.45
C ASP A 140 -6.71 15.41 -11.78
N ARG A 141 -6.02 14.28 -12.07
CA ARG A 141 -6.20 13.50 -13.29
C ARG A 141 -6.02 12.01 -13.02
N ILE A 142 -6.88 11.21 -13.62
CA ILE A 142 -6.82 9.73 -13.57
C ILE A 142 -6.63 9.21 -14.98
N ILE A 143 -5.51 8.53 -15.21
CA ILE A 143 -5.14 7.92 -16.49
C ILE A 143 -5.16 6.40 -16.33
N ALA A 144 -5.86 5.69 -17.19
CA ALA A 144 -5.92 4.23 -17.18
C ALA A 144 -5.65 3.64 -18.56
N ASN A 145 -5.13 2.41 -18.59
CA ASN A 145 -5.09 1.63 -19.84
C ASN A 145 -6.51 1.23 -20.26
N ARG A 146 -6.70 0.95 -21.53
CA ARG A 146 -8.01 0.58 -22.10
C ARG A 146 -8.66 -0.61 -21.39
N SER A 147 -7.86 -1.55 -20.92
CA SER A 147 -8.28 -2.80 -20.28
C SER A 147 -8.11 -2.78 -18.76
N SER A 148 -7.70 -1.66 -18.15
CA SER A 148 -7.65 -1.55 -16.70
C SER A 148 -9.03 -1.67 -16.10
N SER A 149 -9.12 -2.31 -14.95
CA SER A 149 -10.33 -2.45 -14.14
C SER A 149 -10.48 -1.24 -13.20
N VAL A 150 -11.57 -0.47 -13.35
CA VAL A 150 -11.79 0.78 -12.61
C VAL A 150 -13.18 0.81 -11.98
N GLY A 151 -13.34 1.49 -10.86
CA GLY A 151 -14.64 1.71 -10.22
C GLY A 151 -14.89 0.75 -9.07
N SER A 152 -15.85 -0.18 -9.20
CA SER A 152 -16.32 -1.00 -8.07
C SER A 152 -16.71 -0.14 -6.85
N ILE A 153 -17.41 0.97 -7.13
CA ILE A 153 -17.93 1.86 -6.08
C ILE A 153 -19.02 1.10 -5.34
N GLY A 154 -18.74 0.77 -4.08
CA GLY A 154 -19.63 -0.05 -3.27
C GLY A 154 -18.96 -0.49 -1.97
N VAL A 155 -19.75 -1.03 -1.06
CA VAL A 155 -19.31 -1.51 0.25
C VAL A 155 -19.87 -2.89 0.51
N ILE A 156 -19.05 -3.81 1.00
CA ILE A 156 -19.47 -5.15 1.41
C ILE A 156 -19.01 -5.43 2.84
N MET A 157 -19.78 -6.24 3.55
CA MET A 157 -19.39 -6.86 4.80
C MET A 157 -19.75 -8.35 4.72
N GLN A 158 -18.77 -9.22 4.95
CA GLN A 158 -18.96 -10.67 4.95
C GLN A 158 -18.78 -11.19 6.36
N ILE A 159 -19.80 -11.85 6.87
CA ILE A 159 -19.81 -12.47 8.21
C ILE A 159 -20.04 -13.97 8.01
N PRO A 160 -19.01 -14.81 8.25
CA PRO A 160 -19.17 -16.25 8.14
C PRO A 160 -20.05 -16.79 9.28
N ASN A 161 -20.84 -17.83 9.00
CA ASN A 161 -21.54 -18.61 10.01
C ASN A 161 -21.07 -20.06 9.92
N TYR A 162 -20.50 -20.57 11.00
CA TYR A 162 -19.98 -21.94 11.12
C TYR A 162 -20.74 -22.78 12.16
N GLU A 163 -21.93 -22.34 12.60
CA GLU A 163 -22.75 -23.03 13.62
C GLU A 163 -22.91 -24.52 13.30
N ASP A 164 -23.41 -24.85 12.10
CA ASP A 164 -23.60 -26.24 11.67
C ASP A 164 -22.31 -27.04 11.58
N LEU A 165 -21.19 -26.39 11.24
CA LEU A 165 -19.88 -27.04 11.20
C LEU A 165 -19.39 -27.37 12.62
N TYR A 166 -19.54 -26.44 13.54
CA TYR A 166 -19.18 -26.66 14.95
C TYR A 166 -20.00 -27.80 15.57
N GLU A 167 -21.30 -27.84 15.29
CA GLU A 167 -22.17 -28.92 15.75
C GLU A 167 -21.70 -30.28 15.23
N LYS A 168 -21.39 -30.40 13.92
CA LYS A 168 -20.88 -31.65 13.32
C LYS A 168 -19.54 -32.10 13.89
N LEU A 169 -18.70 -31.15 14.34
CA LEU A 169 -17.41 -31.42 14.97
C LEU A 169 -17.53 -31.67 16.49
N GLY A 170 -18.73 -31.56 17.07
CA GLY A 170 -18.95 -31.68 18.51
C GLY A 170 -18.41 -30.52 19.34
N LEU A 171 -18.11 -29.38 18.69
CA LEU A 171 -17.63 -28.16 19.35
C LEU A 171 -18.80 -27.36 19.90
N LYS A 172 -18.72 -26.94 21.15
CA LYS A 172 -19.73 -26.12 21.79
C LYS A 172 -19.11 -24.82 22.30
N TYR A 173 -19.71 -23.70 21.94
CA TYR A 173 -19.32 -22.38 22.42
C TYR A 173 -20.31 -21.91 23.49
N THR A 174 -19.81 -21.25 24.50
CA THR A 174 -20.61 -20.56 25.51
C THR A 174 -20.10 -19.13 25.60
N THR A 175 -20.90 -18.19 25.09
CA THR A 175 -20.56 -16.77 25.11
C THR A 175 -21.14 -16.11 26.34
N ILE A 176 -20.29 -15.59 27.22
CA ILE A 176 -20.68 -14.74 28.36
C ILE A 176 -20.36 -13.30 27.97
N LYS A 177 -21.38 -12.44 27.90
CA LYS A 177 -21.20 -11.05 27.41
C LYS A 177 -21.89 -10.03 28.30
N GLN A 178 -21.33 -8.84 28.32
CA GLN A 178 -21.97 -7.61 28.78
C GLN A 178 -22.10 -6.66 27.60
N GLY A 179 -23.32 -6.18 27.34
CA GLY A 179 -23.71 -5.44 26.16
C GLY A 179 -24.39 -6.33 25.12
N LYS A 180 -25.59 -5.91 24.71
CA LYS A 180 -26.51 -6.68 23.83
C LYS A 180 -25.84 -7.15 22.53
N TYR A 181 -25.03 -6.29 21.92
CA TYR A 181 -24.45 -6.49 20.59
C TYR A 181 -22.97 -6.87 20.60
N LYS A 182 -22.38 -7.24 21.76
CA LYS A 182 -20.93 -7.47 21.88
C LYS A 182 -20.43 -8.66 21.07
N ASP A 183 -21.30 -9.60 20.73
CA ASP A 183 -21.03 -10.80 19.93
C ASP A 183 -21.66 -10.75 18.52
N VAL A 184 -22.01 -9.57 18.03
CA VAL A 184 -22.43 -9.40 16.63
C VAL A 184 -21.30 -9.82 15.70
N GLY A 185 -21.63 -10.69 14.72
CA GLY A 185 -20.64 -11.23 13.79
C GLY A 185 -19.87 -12.44 14.32
N SER A 186 -20.21 -12.96 15.52
CA SER A 186 -19.67 -14.23 16.01
C SER A 186 -20.02 -15.36 15.04
N PRO A 187 -19.06 -16.23 14.63
CA PRO A 187 -19.28 -17.25 13.62
C PRO A 187 -20.01 -18.48 14.15
N ASP A 188 -20.30 -18.55 15.45
CA ASP A 188 -20.95 -19.68 16.15
C ASP A 188 -22.47 -19.56 16.23
N ARG A 189 -23.05 -18.50 15.67
CA ARG A 189 -24.50 -18.29 15.57
C ARG A 189 -24.87 -17.40 14.40
N PRO A 190 -26.14 -17.49 13.90
CA PRO A 190 -26.64 -16.56 12.91
C PRO A 190 -26.85 -15.16 13.49
N LEU A 191 -26.83 -14.16 12.61
CA LEU A 191 -27.24 -12.80 12.94
C LEU A 191 -28.76 -12.76 13.20
N THR A 192 -29.17 -11.99 14.18
CA THR A 192 -30.59 -11.64 14.37
C THR A 192 -31.02 -10.60 13.34
N LYS A 193 -32.34 -10.49 13.10
CA LYS A 193 -32.92 -9.47 12.21
C LYS A 193 -32.58 -8.03 12.65
N GLU A 194 -32.46 -7.81 13.96
CA GLU A 194 -32.10 -6.50 14.52
C GLU A 194 -30.62 -6.17 14.25
N GLU A 195 -29.71 -7.13 14.48
CA GLU A 195 -28.29 -6.98 14.20
C GLU A 195 -28.04 -6.73 12.71
N MET A 196 -28.73 -7.46 11.83
CA MET A 196 -28.63 -7.24 10.38
C MET A 196 -29.02 -5.82 10.00
N LYS A 197 -30.15 -5.29 10.54
CA LYS A 197 -30.56 -3.90 10.28
C LYS A 197 -29.53 -2.87 10.74
N LEU A 198 -28.88 -3.12 11.88
CA LEU A 198 -27.83 -2.21 12.40
C LEU A 198 -26.62 -2.21 11.47
N LEU A 199 -26.16 -3.38 11.00
CA LEU A 199 -25.05 -3.52 10.07
C LEU A 199 -25.39 -2.92 8.70
N GLU A 200 -26.60 -3.15 8.18
CA GLU A 200 -27.08 -2.53 6.93
C GLU A 200 -27.08 -0.99 7.03
N ALA A 201 -27.50 -0.43 8.17
CA ALA A 201 -27.48 1.01 8.39
C ALA A 201 -26.05 1.58 8.39
N GLN A 202 -25.09 0.88 8.99
CA GLN A 202 -23.68 1.27 8.95
C GLN A 202 -23.11 1.20 7.53
N LEU A 203 -23.37 0.10 6.80
CA LEU A 203 -22.94 -0.03 5.40
C LEU A 203 -23.53 1.07 4.52
N LYS A 204 -24.81 1.40 4.71
CA LYS A 204 -25.46 2.48 3.97
C LYS A 204 -24.80 3.83 4.22
N GLU A 205 -24.36 4.12 5.43
CA GLU A 205 -23.69 5.38 5.75
C GLU A 205 -22.30 5.44 5.09
N ILE A 206 -21.50 4.36 5.18
CA ILE A 206 -20.19 4.29 4.51
C ILE A 206 -20.35 4.44 2.98
N TYR A 207 -21.36 3.77 2.42
CA TYR A 207 -21.68 3.84 0.99
C TYR A 207 -22.07 5.26 0.56
N ARG A 208 -22.88 5.96 1.34
CA ARG A 208 -23.27 7.34 1.09
C ARG A 208 -22.07 8.30 1.12
N GLN A 209 -21.16 8.11 2.08
CA GLN A 209 -19.91 8.89 2.15
C GLN A 209 -19.07 8.67 0.90
N PHE A 210 -18.86 7.42 0.48
CA PHE A 210 -18.11 7.10 -0.72
C PHE A 210 -18.68 7.78 -1.96
N ILE A 211 -20.00 7.69 -2.18
CA ILE A 211 -20.68 8.33 -3.32
C ILE A 211 -20.53 9.86 -3.27
N SER A 212 -20.74 10.46 -2.11
CA SER A 212 -20.66 11.91 -1.94
C SER A 212 -19.26 12.45 -2.25
N ASP A 213 -18.23 11.78 -1.72
CA ASP A 213 -16.84 12.21 -1.89
C ASP A 213 -16.36 12.03 -3.33
N VAL A 214 -16.75 10.93 -3.98
CA VAL A 214 -16.47 10.72 -5.41
C VAL A 214 -17.19 11.78 -6.26
N ALA A 215 -18.44 12.06 -5.98
CA ALA A 215 -19.23 13.07 -6.70
C ALA A 215 -18.58 14.45 -6.60
N GLU A 216 -18.17 14.86 -5.39
CA GLU A 216 -17.46 16.12 -5.18
C GLU A 216 -16.11 16.13 -5.91
N ALA A 217 -15.29 15.10 -5.73
CA ALA A 217 -13.94 15.03 -6.29
C ALA A 217 -13.93 14.95 -7.82
N ARG A 218 -14.91 14.27 -8.42
CA ARG A 218 -15.06 14.14 -9.88
C ARG A 218 -15.94 15.21 -10.51
N SER A 219 -16.46 16.18 -9.72
CA SER A 219 -17.41 17.20 -10.17
C SER A 219 -18.64 16.61 -10.89
N MET A 220 -19.17 15.53 -10.34
CA MET A 220 -20.36 14.80 -10.83
C MET A 220 -21.54 15.03 -9.89
N ASP A 221 -22.77 14.88 -10.44
CA ASP A 221 -23.95 14.85 -9.57
C ASP A 221 -23.95 13.56 -8.73
N VAL A 222 -24.32 13.65 -7.45
CA VAL A 222 -24.44 12.52 -6.54
C VAL A 222 -25.33 11.43 -7.14
N SER A 223 -26.43 11.82 -7.78
CA SER A 223 -27.37 10.89 -8.43
C SER A 223 -26.78 10.16 -9.65
N GLU A 224 -25.80 10.74 -10.32
CA GLU A 224 -25.07 10.10 -11.42
C GLU A 224 -24.09 9.07 -10.87
N VAL A 225 -23.31 9.45 -9.84
CA VAL A 225 -22.40 8.52 -9.18
C VAL A 225 -23.17 7.34 -8.55
N GLU A 226 -24.35 7.60 -7.94
CA GLU A 226 -25.19 6.55 -7.35
C GLU A 226 -25.63 5.49 -8.38
N LYS A 227 -25.93 5.90 -9.62
CA LYS A 227 -26.25 4.95 -10.71
C LYS A 227 -25.08 4.05 -11.10
N LEU A 228 -23.86 4.56 -10.96
CA LEU A 228 -22.61 3.84 -11.25
C LEU A 228 -22.12 3.00 -10.05
N ALA A 229 -22.57 3.36 -8.84
CA ALA A 229 -22.10 2.79 -7.58
C ALA A 229 -22.79 1.44 -7.25
N THR A 230 -22.85 0.55 -8.23
CA THR A 230 -23.46 -0.79 -8.10
C THR A 230 -22.46 -1.86 -7.62
N GLY A 231 -21.21 -1.48 -7.36
CA GLY A 231 -20.12 -2.42 -7.10
C GLY A 231 -19.52 -3.00 -8.39
N TRP A 232 -20.01 -2.60 -9.57
CA TRP A 232 -19.50 -3.07 -10.85
C TRP A 232 -18.13 -2.48 -11.18
N VAL A 233 -17.31 -3.26 -11.87
CA VAL A 233 -15.98 -2.87 -12.37
C VAL A 233 -16.10 -2.55 -13.85
N PHE A 234 -15.67 -1.35 -14.24
CA PHE A 234 -15.67 -0.88 -15.63
C PHE A 234 -14.27 -1.04 -16.24
N LEU A 235 -14.20 -1.35 -17.53
CA LEU A 235 -12.94 -1.24 -18.26
C LEU A 235 -12.56 0.24 -18.44
N GLY A 236 -11.27 0.57 -18.57
CA GLY A 236 -10.81 1.94 -18.75
C GLY A 236 -11.53 2.68 -19.87
N THR A 237 -11.78 2.02 -21.01
CA THR A 237 -12.56 2.62 -22.12
C THR A 237 -13.99 2.98 -21.76
N GLU A 238 -14.60 2.25 -20.85
CA GLU A 238 -15.95 2.51 -20.36
C GLU A 238 -15.92 3.57 -19.26
N ALA A 239 -14.97 3.44 -18.34
CA ALA A 239 -14.77 4.40 -17.24
C ALA A 239 -14.53 5.84 -17.76
N LEU A 240 -13.82 6.00 -18.89
CA LEU A 240 -13.66 7.31 -19.53
C LEU A 240 -15.00 7.89 -19.99
N LYS A 241 -15.86 7.10 -20.64
CA LYS A 241 -17.18 7.55 -21.12
C LYS A 241 -18.12 7.94 -19.98
N LEU A 242 -17.91 7.31 -18.81
CA LEU A 242 -18.71 7.52 -17.60
C LEU A 242 -18.14 8.64 -16.71
N GLY A 243 -17.05 9.31 -17.10
CA GLY A 243 -16.43 10.38 -16.31
C GLY A 243 -15.66 9.89 -15.08
N LEU A 244 -15.47 8.56 -14.93
CA LEU A 244 -14.74 8.00 -13.80
C LEU A 244 -13.23 8.17 -13.92
N ILE A 245 -12.72 8.35 -15.15
CA ILE A 245 -11.31 8.70 -15.45
C ILE A 245 -11.24 9.81 -16.47
N ASP A 246 -10.07 10.39 -16.66
CA ASP A 246 -9.87 11.56 -17.51
C ASP A 246 -9.27 11.24 -18.88
N ASP A 247 -8.38 10.23 -18.93
CA ASP A 247 -7.70 9.86 -20.17
C ASP A 247 -7.42 8.36 -20.27
N ILE A 248 -7.33 7.87 -21.49
CA ILE A 248 -6.75 6.57 -21.81
C ILE A 248 -5.27 6.77 -22.11
N GLY A 249 -4.42 6.10 -21.34
CA GLY A 249 -2.97 6.18 -21.50
C GLY A 249 -2.25 5.13 -20.69
N ASN A 250 -0.96 5.01 -20.96
CA ASN A 250 -0.06 4.14 -20.24
C ASN A 250 0.72 4.91 -19.16
N TYR A 251 1.65 4.23 -18.50
CA TYR A 251 2.48 4.80 -17.46
C TYR A 251 3.31 6.02 -17.91
N LYS A 252 3.85 5.99 -19.14
CA LYS A 252 4.64 7.11 -19.65
C LYS A 252 3.77 8.33 -19.98
N ASP A 253 2.55 8.08 -20.51
CA ASP A 253 1.59 9.14 -20.75
C ASP A 253 1.22 9.86 -19.45
N ALA A 254 1.00 9.12 -18.37
CA ALA A 254 0.69 9.69 -17.06
C ALA A 254 1.88 10.50 -16.49
N ILE A 255 3.13 10.07 -16.68
CA ILE A 255 4.31 10.86 -16.31
C ILE A 255 4.35 12.18 -17.07
N ASN A 256 4.09 12.15 -18.38
CA ASN A 256 4.11 13.35 -19.22
C ASN A 256 3.00 14.33 -18.78
N ILE A 257 1.80 13.84 -18.50
CA ILE A 257 0.69 14.66 -17.98
C ILE A 257 1.05 15.26 -16.62
N ALA A 258 1.64 14.48 -15.73
CA ALA A 258 2.10 14.99 -14.43
C ALA A 258 3.17 16.07 -14.59
N ALA A 259 4.12 15.88 -15.50
CA ALA A 259 5.14 16.86 -15.80
C ALA A 259 4.56 18.16 -16.40
N GLU A 260 3.60 18.04 -17.31
CA GLU A 260 2.88 19.19 -17.89
C GLU A 260 2.16 20.00 -16.84
N LEU A 261 1.36 19.34 -15.98
CA LEU A 261 0.64 19.99 -14.88
C LEU A 261 1.60 20.63 -13.86
N GLY A 262 2.76 20.00 -13.62
CA GLY A 262 3.81 20.53 -12.76
C GLY A 262 4.67 21.63 -13.41
N GLY A 263 4.45 21.95 -14.69
CA GLY A 263 5.21 22.97 -15.43
C GLY A 263 6.67 22.55 -15.72
N ILE A 264 6.98 21.26 -15.72
CA ILE A 264 8.33 20.73 -16.00
C ILE A 264 8.61 20.85 -17.51
N LYS A 265 9.73 21.47 -17.84
CA LYS A 265 10.18 21.62 -19.23
C LYS A 265 11.16 20.51 -19.62
N GLY A 266 10.90 19.84 -20.73
CA GLY A 266 11.75 18.76 -21.23
C GLY A 266 11.36 17.39 -20.67
N GLU A 267 12.29 16.43 -20.69
CA GLU A 267 12.04 15.08 -20.19
C GLU A 267 11.98 15.08 -18.66
N PRO A 268 10.87 14.62 -18.05
CA PRO A 268 10.69 14.68 -16.61
C PRO A 268 11.60 13.66 -15.89
N ASN A 269 12.26 14.12 -14.84
CA ASN A 269 12.94 13.24 -13.93
C ASN A 269 11.94 12.62 -12.96
N VAL A 270 11.94 11.28 -12.83
CA VAL A 270 11.04 10.57 -11.92
C VAL A 270 11.80 10.11 -10.68
N ILE A 271 11.41 10.65 -9.53
CA ILE A 271 11.94 10.26 -8.23
C ILE A 271 11.01 9.22 -7.61
N ARG A 272 11.60 8.19 -6.99
CA ARG A 272 10.90 7.17 -6.20
C ARG A 272 11.53 7.05 -4.83
N GLN A 273 10.72 6.76 -3.82
CA GLN A 273 11.27 6.36 -2.53
C GLN A 273 12.11 5.08 -2.71
N LYS A 274 13.35 5.10 -2.26
CA LYS A 274 14.16 3.88 -2.22
C LYS A 274 13.62 2.96 -1.14
N ILE A 275 13.13 1.80 -1.54
CA ILE A 275 12.78 0.74 -0.58
C ILE A 275 14.08 0.27 0.07
N SER A 276 14.27 0.64 1.33
CA SER A 276 15.38 0.12 2.14
C SER A 276 15.00 -1.28 2.62
N TYR A 277 15.51 -2.30 1.97
CA TYR A 277 15.42 -3.66 2.52
C TYR A 277 16.33 -3.76 3.72
N SER A 278 15.82 -4.26 4.84
CA SER A 278 16.68 -4.60 5.96
C SER A 278 17.63 -5.76 5.56
N LEU A 279 18.79 -5.84 6.19
CA LEU A 279 19.70 -6.96 5.96
C LEU A 279 18.99 -8.32 6.19
N MET A 280 18.04 -8.35 7.13
CA MET A 280 17.19 -9.51 7.42
C MET A 280 16.27 -9.87 6.25
N ASP A 281 15.67 -8.88 5.57
CA ASP A 281 14.80 -9.10 4.40
C ASP A 281 15.59 -9.67 3.23
N LEU A 282 16.83 -9.20 3.03
CA LEU A 282 17.73 -9.72 2.01
C LEU A 282 18.18 -11.16 2.31
N ILE A 283 18.53 -11.44 3.56
CA ILE A 283 18.93 -12.79 4.01
C ILE A 283 17.75 -13.75 3.90
N LEU A 284 16.57 -13.37 4.40
CA LEU A 284 15.37 -14.20 4.36
C LEU A 284 14.93 -14.46 2.91
N GLY A 285 14.95 -13.42 2.06
CA GLY A 285 14.67 -13.52 0.62
C GLY A 285 15.63 -14.45 -0.11
N TYR A 286 16.94 -14.42 0.22
CA TYR A 286 17.94 -15.31 -0.33
C TYR A 286 17.68 -16.79 0.07
N TYR A 287 17.41 -17.04 1.35
CA TYR A 287 17.13 -18.42 1.82
C TYR A 287 15.82 -18.98 1.28
N LEU A 288 14.76 -18.16 1.18
CA LEU A 288 13.48 -18.56 0.60
C LEU A 288 13.62 -18.89 -0.89
N ASN A 289 14.26 -18.03 -1.68
CA ASN A 289 14.51 -18.30 -3.10
C ASN A 289 15.40 -19.54 -3.32
N SER A 290 16.40 -19.75 -2.45
CA SER A 290 17.25 -20.95 -2.53
C SER A 290 16.51 -22.25 -2.14
N ALA A 291 15.54 -22.17 -1.24
CA ALA A 291 14.70 -23.30 -0.83
C ALA A 291 13.67 -23.66 -1.91
N ILE A 292 13.01 -22.64 -2.51
CA ILE A 292 12.04 -22.83 -3.59
C ILE A 292 12.71 -23.34 -4.87
N GLY A 293 13.89 -22.80 -5.24
CA GLY A 293 14.65 -23.26 -6.41
C GLY A 293 15.23 -24.68 -6.31
N LYS A 294 15.09 -25.35 -5.14
CA LYS A 294 15.43 -26.77 -4.96
C LYS A 294 14.21 -27.70 -5.02
N ILE A 295 13.00 -27.16 -5.10
CA ILE A 295 11.74 -27.91 -5.11
C ILE A 295 11.17 -28.01 -6.54
N PHE A 296 11.62 -27.15 -7.45
CA PHE A 296 11.36 -27.17 -8.89
C PHE A 296 12.69 -27.33 -9.65
#